data_92de36e6bc9c98a1e58856d573618227
#
_entry.id   92de36e6bc9c98a1e58856d573618227
#
_cell.length_a   1.000
_cell.length_b   1.000
_cell.length_c   1.000
_cell.angle_alpha   90.00
_cell.angle_beta   90.00
_cell.angle_gamma   90.00
#
_symmetry.space_group_name_H-M   'P 1'
#
loop_
_entity.id
_entity.type
_entity.pdbx_description
1 polymer ?
#
loop_
_entity_poly.entity_id
_entity_poly.type
_entity_poly.pdbx_seq_one_letter_code
_entity_poly.pdbx_strand_id
1 'polypeptide(L)'
;MKLIDNLRQRVTEFNELLQSGRLIQSIILENEYVITDMNSEDQLYEQGINRLGVNIMDYAPYSPLTIEIKKEKGQPYNRVTLRDEGDFEQSFYVEADTQQFTIKAADWKTEDLIQRYGRQILGLTEENKIILIWEYIYTELKAKTKEYIYGK
;
A
#
# COMPACT_ATOMS: atom_id res chain seq x y z
N MET A 1 -41.11 -18.44 4.58
CA MET A 1 -40.44 -18.79 5.83
C MET A 1 -39.01 -19.23 5.60
N LYS A 2 -38.74 -20.32 4.92
CA LYS A 2 -37.36 -20.78 4.61
C LYS A 2 -36.47 -19.74 3.93
N LEU A 3 -36.99 -18.93 3.00
CA LEU A 3 -36.24 -17.92 2.30
C LEU A 3 -35.77 -16.81 3.26
N ILE A 4 -36.64 -16.35 4.14
CA ILE A 4 -36.36 -15.32 5.13
C ILE A 4 -35.35 -15.83 6.17
N ASP A 5 -35.50 -17.06 6.62
CA ASP A 5 -34.59 -17.68 7.58
C ASP A 5 -33.19 -17.86 6.99
N ASN A 6 -33.12 -18.33 5.75
CA ASN A 6 -31.85 -18.42 5.02
C ASN A 6 -31.18 -17.06 4.84
N LEU A 7 -31.95 -16.01 4.52
CA LEU A 7 -31.44 -14.67 4.37
C LEU A 7 -30.93 -14.11 5.70
N ARG A 8 -31.66 -14.31 6.79
CA ARG A 8 -31.23 -13.91 8.14
C ARG A 8 -29.94 -14.61 8.53
N GLN A 9 -29.84 -15.90 8.28
CA GLN A 9 -28.63 -16.67 8.57
C GLN A 9 -27.44 -16.12 7.81
N ARG A 10 -27.56 -15.89 6.49
CA ARG A 10 -26.49 -15.31 5.67
C ARG A 10 -26.06 -13.92 6.16
N VAL A 11 -27.00 -13.08 6.53
CA VAL A 11 -26.69 -11.75 7.08
C VAL A 11 -25.94 -11.85 8.40
N THR A 12 -26.33 -12.78 9.28
CA THR A 12 -25.66 -13.01 10.55
C THR A 12 -24.23 -13.51 10.34
N GLU A 13 -24.04 -14.52 9.50
CA GLU A 13 -22.73 -15.10 9.18
C GLU A 13 -21.81 -14.06 8.51
N PHE A 14 -22.35 -13.26 7.61
CA PHE A 14 -21.61 -12.18 6.97
C PHE A 14 -21.17 -11.11 7.97
N ASN A 15 -22.06 -10.75 8.89
CA ASN A 15 -21.77 -9.77 9.94
C ASN A 15 -20.67 -10.26 10.88
N GLU A 16 -20.67 -11.53 11.25
CA GLU A 16 -19.61 -12.16 12.03
C GLU A 16 -18.27 -12.15 11.27
N LEU A 17 -18.28 -12.48 9.99
CA LEU A 17 -17.11 -12.44 9.13
C LEU A 17 -16.54 -11.01 9.02
N LEU A 18 -17.41 -10.03 8.87
CA LEU A 18 -17.02 -8.61 8.80
C LEU A 18 -16.42 -8.13 10.13
N GLN A 19 -17.05 -8.44 11.25
CA GLN A 19 -16.59 -8.08 12.59
C GLN A 19 -15.26 -8.76 12.97
N SER A 20 -14.99 -9.96 12.44
CA SER A 20 -13.72 -10.65 12.66
C SER A 20 -12.52 -9.96 12.02
N GLY A 21 -12.74 -9.04 11.07
CA GLY A 21 -11.69 -8.39 10.28
C GLY A 21 -11.11 -9.25 9.15
N ARG A 22 -11.48 -10.52 9.04
CA ARG A 22 -10.91 -11.44 8.03
C ARG A 22 -11.25 -11.06 6.61
N LEU A 23 -12.47 -10.54 6.39
CA LEU A 23 -12.89 -10.11 5.05
C LEU A 23 -12.06 -8.91 4.58
N ILE A 24 -11.88 -7.92 5.44
CA ILE A 24 -11.05 -6.74 5.13
C ILE A 24 -9.59 -7.14 4.92
N GLN A 25 -9.05 -8.01 5.77
CA GLN A 25 -7.70 -8.56 5.61
C GLN A 25 -7.53 -9.22 4.23
N SER A 26 -8.48 -10.04 3.82
CA SER A 26 -8.49 -10.71 2.52
C SER A 26 -8.51 -9.69 1.36
N ILE A 27 -9.37 -8.66 1.44
CA ILE A 27 -9.46 -7.60 0.43
C ILE A 27 -8.14 -6.82 0.33
N ILE A 28 -7.52 -6.51 1.46
CA ILE A 28 -6.22 -5.82 1.49
C ILE A 28 -5.15 -6.66 0.79
N LEU A 29 -5.05 -7.95 1.10
CA LEU A 29 -4.08 -8.86 0.47
C LEU A 29 -4.32 -9.05 -1.03
N GLU A 30 -5.57 -9.09 -1.46
CA GLU A 30 -5.94 -9.14 -2.87
C GLU A 30 -5.53 -7.86 -3.63
N ASN A 31 -5.40 -6.73 -2.93
CA ASN A 31 -4.96 -5.45 -3.47
C ASN A 31 -3.48 -5.12 -3.17
N GLU A 32 -2.68 -6.11 -2.83
CA GLU A 32 -1.26 -5.92 -2.50
C GLU A 32 -0.52 -5.12 -3.58
N TYR A 33 -0.71 -5.45 -4.84
CA TYR A 33 -0.08 -4.75 -5.96
C TYR A 33 -0.44 -3.25 -5.98
N VAL A 34 -1.71 -2.92 -5.81
CA VAL A 34 -2.16 -1.52 -5.77
C VAL A 34 -1.53 -0.77 -4.60
N ILE A 35 -1.47 -1.40 -3.43
CA ILE A 35 -0.91 -0.79 -2.21
C ILE A 35 0.60 -0.55 -2.37
N THR A 36 1.33 -1.53 -2.86
CA THR A 36 2.77 -1.38 -3.07
C THR A 36 3.09 -0.38 -4.18
N ASP A 37 2.30 -0.35 -5.26
CA ASP A 37 2.43 0.61 -6.35
C ASP A 37 2.18 2.06 -5.90
N MET A 38 1.18 2.29 -5.07
CA MET A 38 0.95 3.61 -4.45
C MET A 38 2.18 4.10 -3.67
N ASN A 39 2.86 3.21 -2.96
CA ASN A 39 4.07 3.57 -2.23
C ASN A 39 5.27 3.76 -3.15
N SER A 40 5.53 2.81 -4.04
CA SER A 40 6.73 2.81 -4.89
C SER A 40 6.65 3.78 -6.06
N GLU A 41 5.56 3.78 -6.81
CA GLU A 41 5.40 4.64 -7.99
C GLU A 41 4.90 6.03 -7.63
N ASP A 42 3.71 6.15 -7.02
CA ASP A 42 3.13 7.47 -6.76
C ASP A 42 3.94 8.30 -5.78
N GLN A 43 4.29 7.72 -4.63
CA GLN A 43 4.93 8.47 -3.57
C GLN A 43 6.43 8.61 -3.76
N LEU A 44 7.15 7.50 -3.91
CA LEU A 44 8.61 7.54 -3.99
C LEU A 44 9.09 8.00 -5.37
N TYR A 45 8.65 7.33 -6.43
CA TYR A 45 9.18 7.62 -7.75
C TYR A 45 8.67 8.94 -8.32
N GLU A 46 7.38 9.15 -8.39
CA GLU A 46 6.80 10.36 -9.00
C GLU A 46 6.95 11.60 -8.14
N GLN A 47 6.72 11.50 -6.84
CA GLN A 47 6.70 12.66 -5.95
C GLN A 47 7.95 12.81 -5.07
N GLY A 48 8.69 11.75 -4.79
CA GLY A 48 9.83 11.77 -3.87
C GLY A 48 9.44 12.07 -2.43
N ILE A 49 8.25 11.63 -2.01
CA ILE A 49 7.70 11.85 -0.67
C ILE A 49 7.60 10.56 0.14
N ASN A 50 7.68 10.69 1.45
CA ASN A 50 7.43 9.60 2.38
C ASN A 50 5.93 9.49 2.73
N ARG A 51 5.56 8.51 3.56
CA ARG A 51 4.15 8.28 3.98
C ARG A 51 3.52 9.44 4.74
N LEU A 52 4.32 10.37 5.25
CA LEU A 52 3.83 11.58 5.92
C LEU A 52 3.62 12.75 4.95
N GLY A 53 3.85 12.53 3.65
CA GLY A 53 3.76 13.56 2.63
C GLY A 53 4.95 14.53 2.63
N VAL A 54 6.04 14.19 3.32
CA VAL A 54 7.23 15.02 3.41
C VAL A 54 8.17 14.69 2.26
N ASN A 55 8.65 15.73 1.57
CA ASN A 55 9.66 15.58 0.52
C ASN A 55 10.97 15.06 1.14
N ILE A 56 11.43 13.91 0.68
CA ILE A 56 12.61 13.23 1.21
C ILE A 56 13.87 14.08 0.97
N MET A 57 13.93 14.80 -0.15
CA MET A 57 15.04 15.68 -0.47
C MET A 57 15.26 16.80 0.58
N ASP A 58 14.19 17.18 1.31
CA ASP A 58 14.27 18.25 2.31
C ASP A 58 15.04 17.83 3.56
N TYR A 59 15.05 16.54 3.90
CA TYR A 59 15.77 16.05 5.08
C TYR A 59 16.92 15.10 4.78
N ALA A 60 16.95 14.51 3.60
CA ALA A 60 18.01 13.60 3.16
C ALA A 60 18.36 13.84 1.68
N PRO A 61 18.92 15.01 1.35
CA PRO A 61 19.21 15.39 -0.02
C PRO A 61 20.29 14.51 -0.64
N TYR A 62 20.23 14.36 -1.96
CA TYR A 62 21.34 13.77 -2.72
C TYR A 62 22.60 14.62 -2.62
N SER A 63 23.76 13.95 -2.56
CA SER A 63 25.04 14.63 -2.72
C SER A 63 25.20 15.17 -4.15
N PRO A 64 26.05 16.21 -4.37
CA PRO A 64 26.35 16.69 -5.72
C PRO A 64 26.81 15.58 -6.67
N LEU A 65 27.62 14.64 -6.17
CA LEU A 65 28.09 13.51 -6.95
C LEU A 65 26.94 12.57 -7.36
N THR A 66 26.02 12.30 -6.44
CA THR A 66 24.83 11.47 -6.73
C THR A 66 23.96 12.13 -7.82
N ILE A 67 23.79 13.44 -7.75
CA ILE A 67 23.06 14.22 -8.76
C ILE A 67 23.70 14.08 -10.14
N GLU A 68 25.01 14.20 -10.24
CA GLU A 68 25.74 14.03 -11.50
C GLU A 68 25.56 12.62 -12.07
N ILE A 69 25.75 11.59 -11.24
CA ILE A 69 25.57 10.20 -11.65
C ILE A 69 24.14 9.96 -12.16
N LYS A 70 23.14 10.48 -11.47
CA LYS A 70 21.75 10.34 -11.89
C LYS A 70 21.45 11.06 -13.21
N LYS A 71 22.04 12.24 -13.41
CA LYS A 71 21.94 12.96 -14.69
C LYS A 71 22.55 12.16 -15.83
N GLU A 72 23.73 11.58 -15.64
CA GLU A 72 24.39 10.74 -16.64
C GLU A 72 23.58 9.50 -16.97
N LYS A 73 22.91 8.90 -16.00
CA LYS A 73 22.02 7.74 -16.18
C LYS A 73 20.63 8.10 -16.70
N GLY A 74 20.30 9.38 -16.87
CA GLY A 74 18.96 9.82 -17.27
C GLY A 74 17.89 9.57 -16.22
N GLN A 75 18.29 9.49 -14.95
CA GLN A 75 17.38 9.24 -13.82
C GLN A 75 16.92 10.55 -13.17
N PRO A 76 15.75 10.57 -12.49
CA PRO A 76 15.34 11.75 -11.71
C PRO A 76 16.37 12.11 -10.65
N TYR A 77 16.75 13.38 -10.61
CA TYR A 77 17.74 13.92 -9.67
C TYR A 77 17.20 15.06 -8.80
N ASN A 78 16.01 15.55 -9.11
CA ASN A 78 15.34 16.63 -8.39
C ASN A 78 14.50 16.15 -7.20
N ARG A 79 14.46 14.85 -6.99
CA ARG A 79 13.74 14.18 -5.91
C ARG A 79 14.40 12.85 -5.57
N VAL A 80 14.21 12.38 -4.33
CA VAL A 80 14.71 11.08 -3.89
C VAL A 80 13.69 10.02 -4.25
N THR A 81 14.02 9.16 -5.22
CA THR A 81 13.12 8.10 -5.71
C THR A 81 13.38 6.74 -5.04
N LEU A 82 14.54 6.56 -4.45
CA LEU A 82 15.07 5.27 -3.96
C LEU A 82 15.18 4.19 -5.04
N ARG A 83 15.11 4.61 -6.31
CA ARG A 83 15.21 3.73 -7.47
C ARG A 83 16.54 3.94 -8.18
N ASP A 84 17.34 2.88 -8.26
CA ASP A 84 18.49 2.80 -9.17
C ASP A 84 18.19 1.74 -10.24
N GLU A 85 18.17 0.45 -9.86
CA GLU A 85 17.79 -0.66 -10.75
C GLU A 85 16.37 -1.19 -10.52
N GLY A 86 15.71 -0.72 -9.45
CA GLY A 86 14.33 -1.07 -9.11
C GLY A 86 14.18 -2.24 -8.13
N ASP A 87 15.28 -2.86 -7.71
CA ASP A 87 15.25 -4.04 -6.83
C ASP A 87 14.55 -3.77 -5.49
N PHE A 88 14.81 -2.61 -4.89
CA PHE A 88 14.20 -2.24 -3.62
C PHE A 88 12.68 -2.16 -3.71
N GLU A 89 12.16 -1.43 -4.67
CA GLU A 89 10.73 -1.22 -4.86
C GLU A 89 10.00 -2.49 -5.29
N GLN A 90 10.64 -3.31 -6.13
CA GLN A 90 10.12 -4.62 -6.52
C GLN A 90 10.04 -5.61 -5.36
N SER A 91 10.77 -5.36 -4.29
CA SER A 91 10.75 -6.19 -3.08
C SER A 91 9.63 -5.85 -2.10
N PHE A 92 8.81 -4.84 -2.40
CA PHE A 92 7.71 -4.41 -1.52
C PHE A 92 6.63 -5.48 -1.44
N TYR A 93 6.14 -5.70 -0.23
CA TYR A 93 5.01 -6.60 0.03
C TYR A 93 4.18 -6.10 1.20
N VAL A 94 2.96 -6.60 1.31
CA VAL A 94 2.02 -6.25 2.37
C VAL A 94 1.93 -7.38 3.39
N GLU A 95 2.11 -7.06 4.66
CA GLU A 95 1.68 -7.89 5.76
C GLU A 95 0.40 -7.33 6.36
N ALA A 96 -0.64 -8.16 6.44
CA ALA A 96 -1.93 -7.77 6.99
C ALA A 96 -2.39 -8.76 8.05
N ASP A 97 -2.90 -8.23 9.13
CA ASP A 97 -3.70 -8.97 10.12
C ASP A 97 -5.16 -8.47 10.09
N THR A 98 -5.97 -8.86 11.07
CA THR A 98 -7.38 -8.47 11.12
C THR A 98 -7.62 -7.02 11.57
N GLN A 99 -6.59 -6.29 11.95
CA GLN A 99 -6.70 -4.93 12.48
C GLN A 99 -5.90 -3.90 11.67
N GLN A 100 -4.81 -4.31 11.03
CA GLN A 100 -3.90 -3.40 10.33
C GLN A 100 -3.14 -4.09 9.20
N PHE A 101 -2.54 -3.29 8.35
CA PHE A 101 -1.54 -3.74 7.40
C PHE A 101 -0.29 -2.86 7.43
N THR A 102 0.83 -3.43 7.01
CA THR A 102 2.11 -2.76 6.88
C THR A 102 2.73 -3.07 5.53
N ILE A 103 3.39 -2.10 4.91
CA ILE A 103 4.22 -2.32 3.74
C ILE A 103 5.64 -2.60 4.23
N LYS A 104 6.22 -3.68 3.74
CA LYS A 104 7.60 -4.10 4.02
C LYS A 104 8.38 -4.29 2.72
N ALA A 105 9.68 -4.35 2.83
CA ALA A 105 10.58 -4.60 1.72
C ALA A 105 11.52 -5.76 2.06
N ALA A 106 11.71 -6.67 1.11
CA ALA A 106 12.55 -7.87 1.28
C ALA A 106 13.97 -7.71 0.74
N ASP A 107 14.28 -6.59 0.08
CA ASP A 107 15.62 -6.32 -0.44
C ASP A 107 16.66 -6.18 0.69
N TRP A 108 17.87 -6.66 0.45
CA TRP A 108 18.95 -6.61 1.44
C TRP A 108 19.40 -5.19 1.82
N LYS A 109 19.16 -4.20 0.96
CA LYS A 109 19.45 -2.77 1.20
C LYS A 109 18.42 -2.10 2.11
N THR A 110 17.32 -2.77 2.44
CA THR A 110 16.18 -2.16 3.15
C THR A 110 16.58 -1.49 4.45
N GLU A 111 17.37 -2.18 5.27
CA GLU A 111 17.79 -1.64 6.57
C GLU A 111 18.66 -0.39 6.42
N ASP A 112 19.60 -0.39 5.47
CA ASP A 112 20.44 0.77 5.18
C ASP A 112 19.64 1.96 4.68
N LEU A 113 18.64 1.71 3.83
CA LEU A 113 17.73 2.75 3.32
C LEU A 113 16.84 3.31 4.43
N ILE A 114 16.31 2.46 5.31
CA ILE A 114 15.54 2.89 6.48
C ILE A 114 16.40 3.72 7.43
N GLN A 115 17.65 3.33 7.64
CA GLN A 115 18.58 4.07 8.50
C GLN A 115 18.87 5.47 7.94
N ARG A 116 19.01 5.59 6.62
CA ARG A 116 19.30 6.84 5.94
C ARG A 116 18.11 7.76 5.76
N TYR A 117 16.97 7.20 5.37
CA TYR A 117 15.79 7.97 4.95
C TYR A 117 14.61 7.89 5.92
N GLY A 118 14.72 7.08 6.97
CA GLY A 118 13.66 6.84 7.95
C GLY A 118 12.69 5.74 7.54
N ARG A 119 12.01 5.14 8.52
CA ARG A 119 10.98 4.11 8.30
C ARG A 119 9.78 4.61 7.50
N GLN A 120 9.61 5.93 7.45
CA GLN A 120 8.50 6.60 6.76
C GLN A 120 8.54 6.45 5.23
N ILE A 121 9.63 5.93 4.66
CA ILE A 121 9.69 5.59 3.23
C ILE A 121 8.75 4.44 2.86
N LEU A 122 8.39 3.60 3.81
CA LEU A 122 7.41 2.52 3.64
C LEU A 122 6.07 2.91 4.28
N GLY A 123 5.01 2.82 3.52
CA GLY A 123 3.66 3.15 3.95
C GLY A 123 2.96 4.12 3.01
N LEU A 124 1.68 4.35 3.25
CA LEU A 124 0.84 5.21 2.43
C LEU A 124 0.60 6.58 3.08
N THR A 125 0.54 7.62 2.26
CA THR A 125 0.04 8.93 2.66
C THR A 125 -1.45 8.86 2.99
N GLU A 126 -1.95 9.83 3.74
CA GLU A 126 -3.39 9.91 4.04
C GLU A 126 -4.24 10.00 2.76
N GLU A 127 -3.76 10.71 1.74
CA GLU A 127 -4.43 10.80 0.45
C GLU A 127 -4.54 9.43 -0.23
N ASN A 128 -3.45 8.68 -0.32
CA ASN A 128 -3.45 7.33 -0.89
C ASN A 128 -4.27 6.34 -0.07
N LYS A 129 -4.31 6.46 1.25
CA LYS A 129 -5.21 5.66 2.10
C LYS A 129 -6.69 5.92 1.77
N ILE A 130 -7.06 7.17 1.57
CA ILE A 130 -8.43 7.55 1.20
C ILE A 130 -8.81 6.95 -0.16
N ILE A 131 -7.92 7.04 -1.14
CA ILE A 131 -8.11 6.44 -2.47
C ILE A 131 -8.25 4.92 -2.34
N LEU A 132 -7.36 4.27 -1.60
CA LEU A 132 -7.40 2.82 -1.36
C LEU A 132 -8.73 2.38 -0.74
N ILE A 133 -9.21 3.09 0.28
CA ILE A 133 -10.47 2.77 0.97
C ILE A 133 -11.65 2.90 0.02
N TRP A 134 -11.80 4.03 -0.67
CA TRP A 134 -13.01 4.32 -1.45
C TRP A 134 -13.04 3.69 -2.83
N GLU A 135 -11.91 3.64 -3.52
CA GLU A 135 -11.87 3.14 -4.89
C GLU A 135 -11.66 1.62 -4.96
N TYR A 136 -10.96 1.03 -3.99
CA TYR A 136 -10.62 -0.38 -3.99
C TYR A 136 -11.35 -1.18 -2.90
N ILE A 137 -11.09 -0.89 -1.63
CA ILE A 137 -11.62 -1.70 -0.53
C ILE A 137 -13.14 -1.64 -0.47
N TYR A 138 -13.72 -0.45 -0.52
CA TYR A 138 -15.18 -0.27 -0.46
C TYR A 138 -15.88 -0.88 -1.68
N THR A 139 -15.32 -0.74 -2.85
CA THR A 139 -15.85 -1.32 -4.10
C THR A 139 -15.90 -2.85 -4.02
N GLU A 140 -14.83 -3.48 -3.58
CA GLU A 140 -14.78 -4.93 -3.40
C GLU A 140 -15.65 -5.42 -2.24
N LEU A 141 -15.65 -4.70 -1.12
CA LEU A 141 -16.52 -5.01 0.00
C LEU A 141 -17.99 -5.01 -0.41
N LYS A 142 -18.40 -4.03 -1.19
CA LYS A 142 -19.78 -3.93 -1.71
C LYS A 142 -20.12 -5.08 -2.64
N ALA A 143 -19.20 -5.47 -3.51
CA ALA A 143 -19.37 -6.61 -4.41
C ALA A 143 -19.47 -7.95 -3.63
N LYS A 144 -18.57 -8.18 -2.69
CA LYS A 144 -18.57 -9.38 -1.83
C LYS A 144 -19.79 -9.45 -0.93
N THR A 145 -20.29 -8.33 -0.45
CA THR A 145 -21.54 -8.26 0.32
C THR A 145 -22.73 -8.74 -0.51
N LYS A 146 -22.84 -8.27 -1.75
CA LYS A 146 -23.91 -8.70 -2.66
C LYS A 146 -23.83 -10.19 -2.98
N GLU A 147 -22.62 -10.66 -3.29
CA GLU A 147 -22.40 -12.08 -3.58
C GLU A 147 -22.76 -12.97 -2.40
N TYR A 148 -22.32 -12.62 -1.21
CA TYR A 148 -22.59 -13.42 0.00
C TYR A 148 -24.07 -13.45 0.35
N ILE A 149 -24.75 -12.32 0.32
CA ILE A 149 -26.17 -12.21 0.71
C ILE A 149 -27.08 -12.78 -0.37
N TYR A 150 -26.85 -12.46 -1.64
CA TYR A 150 -27.74 -12.81 -2.74
C TYR A 150 -27.27 -14.01 -3.59
N GLY A 151 -26.06 -14.49 -3.38
CA GLY A 151 -25.52 -15.67 -4.07
C GLY A 151 -25.17 -15.43 -5.54
N LYS A 152 -24.70 -14.23 -5.87
CA LYS A 152 -24.26 -13.89 -7.23
C LYS A 152 -22.92 -13.18 -7.22
#